data_99681c4f15f8199071fe5353ec7b5141
#
_entry.id   99681c4f15f8199071fe5353ec7b5141
#
_cell.length_a   1.000
_cell.length_b   1.000
_cell.length_c   1.000
_cell.angle_alpha   90.00
_cell.angle_beta   90.00
_cell.angle_gamma   90.00
#
_symmetry.space_group_name_H-M   'P 1'
#
loop_
_entity.id
_entity.type
_entity.pdbx_description
1 polymer ?
#
loop_
_entity_poly.entity_id
_entity_poly.type
_entity_poly.pdbx_seq_one_letter_code
_entity_poly.pdbx_strand_id
1 'polypeptide(L)'
;ITLAEMLSDNGYATGIFGKWHLGDTKGRYPTDQGFDEWNGIPRSSDRAFWPDSNSFTPGSHPDAVFTHVMSSFKGQEPIELEVFDRAKRATIDRDITDHAIDFIKRKANKEEPFFAYLPYTQTHEPVDPHPDFYGTTGNGSFADVLAQTDVYVGELLDTIDKLGLKEDTIFIFTSDNGREGVPRSFGFTGPWRGSMFSPYEGSLRVPFLIRWPGKIPTKHVSNELFHQIDLFPTLASFIGADIPKDRIIDGVDQSNFLMGKSEKSARESLVIYIGNELFGVKWHNWKMLIKEMDEDGYGIKNMAYPTVYNLLVDPKEEVPELNYLNDTWVDFPLYQVMEDHEWSIENDPGTPDP
;
A
#
# COMPACT_ATOMS: atom_id res chain seq x y z
N ILE A 1 1.31 -12.39 12.90
CA ILE A 1 -0.12 -12.37 12.55
C ILE A 1 -0.37 -11.28 11.51
N THR A 2 -1.09 -11.61 10.44
CA THR A 2 -1.51 -10.68 9.40
C THR A 2 -2.85 -10.03 9.75
N LEU A 3 -3.22 -8.95 9.03
CA LEU A 3 -4.55 -8.35 9.15
C LEU A 3 -5.66 -9.36 8.77
N ALA A 4 -5.42 -10.18 7.74
CA ALA A 4 -6.38 -11.21 7.31
C ALA A 4 -6.56 -12.32 8.36
N GLU A 5 -5.46 -12.78 8.99
CA GLU A 5 -5.55 -13.74 10.10
C GLU A 5 -6.33 -13.16 11.29
N MET A 6 -6.02 -11.93 11.72
CA MET A 6 -6.72 -11.29 12.81
C MET A 6 -8.23 -11.17 12.52
N LEU A 7 -8.61 -10.77 11.31
CA LEU A 7 -10.01 -10.67 10.91
C LEU A 7 -10.68 -12.04 10.81
N SER A 8 -10.01 -13.05 10.23
CA SER A 8 -10.50 -14.44 10.15
C SER A 8 -10.74 -15.03 11.55
N ASP A 9 -9.83 -14.80 12.50
CA ASP A 9 -9.98 -15.25 13.90
C ASP A 9 -11.15 -14.57 14.63
N ASN A 10 -11.57 -13.41 14.14
CA ASN A 10 -12.75 -12.67 14.65
C ASN A 10 -14.02 -12.90 13.80
N GLY A 11 -14.05 -13.97 13.00
CA GLY A 11 -15.26 -14.44 12.31
C GLY A 11 -15.56 -13.73 10.98
N TYR A 12 -14.61 -12.99 10.43
CA TYR A 12 -14.74 -12.41 9.09
C TYR A 12 -14.39 -13.44 8.04
N ALA A 13 -15.19 -13.52 6.99
CA ALA A 13 -14.79 -14.18 5.77
C ALA A 13 -13.77 -13.30 5.03
N THR A 14 -12.70 -13.88 4.53
CA THR A 14 -11.56 -13.13 4.00
C THR A 14 -11.28 -13.50 2.55
N GLY A 15 -11.21 -12.51 1.67
CA GLY A 15 -10.90 -12.70 0.24
C GLY A 15 -9.85 -11.70 -0.24
N ILE A 16 -8.93 -12.18 -1.07
CA ILE A 16 -7.98 -11.33 -1.77
C ILE A 16 -8.12 -11.54 -3.28
N PHE A 17 -8.20 -10.43 -4.01
CA PHE A 17 -8.38 -10.43 -5.46
C PHE A 17 -7.35 -9.48 -6.06
N GLY A 18 -6.30 -10.05 -6.70
CA GLY A 18 -5.23 -9.26 -7.29
C GLY A 18 -3.82 -9.76 -7.03
N LYS A 19 -2.87 -8.83 -7.06
CA LYS A 19 -1.43 -9.05 -6.86
C LYS A 19 -1.13 -9.42 -5.41
N TRP A 20 -0.41 -10.54 -5.19
CA TRP A 20 0.06 -10.94 -3.86
C TRP A 20 1.45 -10.36 -3.52
N HIS A 21 2.47 -10.73 -4.26
CA HIS A 21 3.87 -10.27 -4.17
C HIS A 21 4.59 -10.52 -2.82
N LEU A 22 4.09 -11.45 -2.00
CA LEU A 22 4.66 -11.78 -0.68
C LEU A 22 5.10 -13.24 -0.57
N GLY A 23 5.34 -13.88 -1.69
CA GLY A 23 5.82 -15.26 -1.80
C GLY A 23 4.87 -16.16 -2.58
N ASP A 24 5.45 -17.06 -3.39
CA ASP A 24 4.76 -17.94 -4.32
C ASP A 24 5.13 -19.42 -4.12
N THR A 25 5.46 -19.78 -2.89
CA THR A 25 5.74 -21.15 -2.48
C THR A 25 4.78 -21.61 -1.40
N LYS A 26 4.67 -22.90 -1.21
CA LYS A 26 3.83 -23.50 -0.16
C LYS A 26 4.13 -22.89 1.21
N GLY A 27 3.08 -22.55 1.94
CA GLY A 27 3.13 -21.86 3.21
C GLY A 27 3.26 -20.34 3.11
N ARG A 28 3.33 -19.78 1.89
CA ARG A 28 3.45 -18.34 1.65
C ARG A 28 2.36 -17.77 0.73
N TYR A 29 1.46 -18.58 0.25
CA TYR A 29 0.32 -18.11 -0.55
C TYR A 29 -0.67 -17.30 0.29
N PRO A 30 -1.51 -16.46 -0.30
CA PRO A 30 -2.52 -15.70 0.44
C PRO A 30 -3.38 -16.56 1.36
N THR A 31 -3.77 -17.73 0.90
CA THR A 31 -4.59 -18.67 1.67
C THR A 31 -3.84 -19.38 2.80
N ASP A 32 -2.52 -19.27 2.86
CA ASP A 32 -1.69 -19.66 4.00
C ASP A 32 -1.55 -18.50 5.02
N GLN A 33 -1.96 -17.26 4.64
CA GLN A 33 -1.77 -16.02 5.40
C GLN A 33 -3.10 -15.37 5.83
N GLY A 34 -4.11 -16.20 6.08
CA GLY A 34 -5.38 -15.77 6.66
C GLY A 34 -6.51 -15.48 5.66
N PHE A 35 -6.28 -15.60 4.36
CA PHE A 35 -7.36 -15.47 3.38
C PHE A 35 -8.07 -16.80 3.12
N ASP A 36 -9.42 -16.78 3.06
CA ASP A 36 -10.23 -17.95 2.72
C ASP A 36 -10.22 -18.25 1.23
N GLU A 37 -10.13 -17.22 0.39
CA GLU A 37 -10.05 -17.36 -1.06
C GLU A 37 -9.16 -16.31 -1.70
N TRP A 38 -8.51 -16.71 -2.77
CA TRP A 38 -7.63 -15.89 -3.60
C TRP A 38 -7.87 -16.12 -5.10
N ASN A 39 -7.89 -15.02 -5.86
CA ASN A 39 -7.76 -15.02 -7.31
C ASN A 39 -6.87 -13.86 -7.74
N GLY A 40 -5.80 -14.11 -8.51
CA GLY A 40 -4.89 -13.08 -8.95
C GLY A 40 -3.52 -13.61 -9.37
N ILE A 41 -2.49 -12.76 -9.25
CA ILE A 41 -1.12 -13.11 -9.60
C ILE A 41 -0.22 -13.20 -8.37
N PRO A 42 0.69 -14.20 -8.32
CA PRO A 42 1.54 -14.40 -7.14
C PRO A 42 2.68 -13.39 -7.03
N ARG A 43 3.12 -12.82 -8.16
CA ARG A 43 4.25 -11.91 -8.28
C ARG A 43 3.80 -10.52 -8.77
N SER A 44 4.74 -9.59 -8.91
CA SER A 44 4.49 -8.30 -9.56
C SER A 44 4.34 -8.46 -11.07
N SER A 45 3.67 -7.50 -11.72
CA SER A 45 3.43 -7.50 -13.16
C SER A 45 4.73 -7.49 -13.99
N ASP A 46 5.75 -6.76 -13.55
CA ASP A 46 7.06 -6.68 -14.19
C ASP A 46 7.86 -7.98 -14.13
N ARG A 47 7.48 -8.91 -13.26
CA ARG A 47 8.11 -10.24 -13.13
C ARG A 47 7.35 -11.35 -13.84
N ALA A 48 6.50 -11.00 -14.78
CA ALA A 48 5.61 -11.96 -15.43
C ALA A 48 6.28 -12.82 -16.49
N PHE A 49 7.55 -12.59 -16.86
CA PHE A 49 8.20 -13.33 -17.96
C PHE A 49 7.34 -13.32 -19.23
N TRP A 50 7.12 -12.12 -19.79
CA TRP A 50 6.22 -11.93 -20.92
C TRP A 50 6.60 -12.79 -22.12
N PRO A 51 5.67 -13.62 -22.66
CA PRO A 51 5.96 -14.51 -23.77
C PRO A 51 6.41 -13.81 -25.05
N ASP A 52 5.98 -12.56 -25.22
CA ASP A 52 6.29 -11.68 -26.35
C ASP A 52 7.50 -10.76 -26.10
N SER A 53 8.14 -10.89 -24.96
CA SER A 53 9.34 -10.11 -24.65
C SER A 53 10.56 -10.68 -25.38
N ASN A 54 11.27 -9.82 -26.12
CA ASN A 54 12.55 -10.18 -26.74
C ASN A 54 13.65 -10.53 -25.73
N SER A 55 13.46 -10.21 -24.47
CA SER A 55 14.38 -10.49 -23.37
C SER A 55 14.11 -11.82 -22.70
N PHE A 56 12.97 -12.46 -23.00
CA PHE A 56 12.60 -13.72 -22.40
C PHE A 56 13.20 -14.89 -23.18
N THR A 57 13.94 -15.76 -22.47
CA THR A 57 14.49 -17.00 -23.03
C THR A 57 13.94 -18.18 -22.24
N PRO A 58 12.88 -18.85 -22.75
CA PRO A 58 12.29 -19.99 -22.07
C PRO A 58 13.33 -21.10 -21.79
N GLY A 59 13.29 -21.64 -20.57
CA GLY A 59 14.22 -22.72 -20.18
C GLY A 59 15.64 -22.28 -19.87
N SER A 60 15.96 -20.98 -19.88
CA SER A 60 17.28 -20.46 -19.49
C SER A 60 17.59 -20.71 -18.00
N HIS A 61 16.57 -20.81 -17.18
CA HIS A 61 16.64 -21.15 -15.77
C HIS A 61 15.37 -21.91 -15.34
N PRO A 62 15.42 -22.83 -14.36
CA PRO A 62 14.23 -23.54 -13.87
C PRO A 62 13.05 -22.62 -13.49
N ASP A 63 13.37 -21.44 -12.94
CA ASP A 63 12.37 -20.45 -12.51
C ASP A 63 11.92 -19.49 -13.63
N ALA A 64 12.51 -19.62 -14.83
CA ALA A 64 12.10 -18.85 -16.01
C ALA A 64 10.87 -19.51 -16.67
N VAL A 65 9.76 -19.47 -15.96
CA VAL A 65 8.45 -19.99 -16.35
C VAL A 65 7.46 -18.85 -16.50
N PHE A 66 6.44 -19.04 -17.32
CA PHE A 66 5.36 -18.06 -17.44
C PHE A 66 4.64 -17.88 -16.10
N THR A 67 4.36 -16.65 -15.74
CA THR A 67 3.45 -16.35 -14.63
C THR A 67 2.02 -16.70 -15.05
N HIS A 68 1.27 -17.31 -14.16
CA HIS A 68 -0.14 -17.61 -14.37
C HIS A 68 -1.02 -16.78 -13.43
N VAL A 69 -2.23 -16.50 -13.87
CA VAL A 69 -3.32 -16.15 -12.98
C VAL A 69 -3.66 -17.40 -12.19
N MET A 70 -3.77 -17.25 -10.88
CA MET A 70 -3.96 -18.36 -9.96
C MET A 70 -5.23 -18.20 -9.14
N SER A 71 -5.73 -19.31 -8.63
CA SER A 71 -6.84 -19.33 -7.68
C SER A 71 -6.55 -20.34 -6.58
N SER A 72 -6.93 -20.02 -5.35
CA SER A 72 -6.90 -20.97 -4.24
C SER A 72 -7.98 -20.71 -3.21
N PHE A 73 -8.31 -21.75 -2.45
CA PHE A 73 -9.13 -21.66 -1.25
C PHE A 73 -8.33 -22.18 -0.05
N LYS A 74 -8.64 -21.68 1.13
CA LYS A 74 -8.00 -22.07 2.39
C LYS A 74 -7.96 -23.59 2.54
N GLY A 75 -6.76 -24.12 2.79
CA GLY A 75 -6.52 -25.57 2.93
C GLY A 75 -6.42 -26.33 1.60
N GLN A 76 -6.42 -25.66 0.46
CA GLN A 76 -6.24 -26.26 -0.86
C GLN A 76 -4.95 -25.73 -1.51
N GLU A 77 -4.31 -26.56 -2.34
CA GLU A 77 -3.19 -26.11 -3.15
C GLU A 77 -3.69 -25.15 -4.24
N PRO A 78 -2.93 -24.07 -4.54
CA PRO A 78 -3.29 -23.16 -5.63
C PRO A 78 -3.31 -23.85 -6.98
N ILE A 79 -4.24 -23.43 -7.83
CA ILE A 79 -4.35 -23.91 -9.21
C ILE A 79 -4.01 -22.78 -10.19
N GLU A 80 -3.29 -23.13 -11.25
CA GLU A 80 -3.04 -22.25 -12.38
C GLU A 80 -4.29 -22.22 -13.29
N LEU A 81 -4.74 -21.00 -13.64
CA LEU A 81 -5.90 -20.81 -14.51
C LEU A 81 -5.49 -20.57 -15.97
N GLU A 82 -4.76 -19.49 -16.19
CA GLU A 82 -4.32 -19.07 -17.51
C GLU A 82 -2.99 -18.32 -17.44
N VAL A 83 -2.26 -18.24 -18.55
CA VAL A 83 -1.02 -17.49 -18.64
C VAL A 83 -1.31 -16.00 -18.48
N PHE A 84 -0.55 -15.35 -17.62
CA PHE A 84 -0.58 -13.89 -17.45
C PHE A 84 0.29 -13.23 -18.54
N ASP A 85 -0.26 -13.10 -19.74
CA ASP A 85 0.36 -12.42 -20.87
C ASP A 85 -0.07 -10.95 -20.97
N ARG A 86 0.39 -10.21 -22.00
CA ARG A 86 0.06 -8.80 -22.19
C ARG A 86 -1.45 -8.55 -22.42
N ALA A 87 -2.14 -9.47 -23.07
CA ALA A 87 -3.58 -9.35 -23.25
C ALA A 87 -4.31 -9.50 -21.92
N LYS A 88 -3.90 -10.47 -21.10
CA LYS A 88 -4.42 -10.65 -19.74
C LYS A 88 -4.04 -9.50 -18.83
N ARG A 89 -2.84 -8.91 -18.98
CA ARG A 89 -2.41 -7.72 -18.24
C ARG A 89 -3.40 -6.56 -18.40
N ALA A 90 -3.93 -6.36 -19.60
CA ALA A 90 -4.90 -5.29 -19.86
C ALA A 90 -6.28 -5.55 -19.22
N THR A 91 -6.66 -6.79 -18.97
CA THR A 91 -8.02 -7.16 -18.53
C THR A 91 -8.12 -7.64 -17.09
N ILE A 92 -7.00 -8.00 -16.45
CA ILE A 92 -7.00 -8.66 -15.14
C ILE A 92 -7.68 -7.83 -14.05
N ASP A 93 -7.54 -6.49 -14.07
CA ASP A 93 -8.17 -5.64 -13.04
C ASP A 93 -9.71 -5.61 -13.17
N ARG A 94 -10.26 -5.91 -14.37
CA ARG A 94 -11.69 -6.19 -14.53
C ARG A 94 -12.06 -7.46 -13.80
N ASP A 95 -11.30 -8.56 -14.03
CA ASP A 95 -11.57 -9.85 -13.39
C ASP A 95 -11.44 -9.73 -11.84
N ILE A 96 -10.42 -9.02 -11.35
CA ILE A 96 -10.25 -8.73 -9.93
C ILE A 96 -11.51 -8.07 -9.35
N THR A 97 -12.04 -7.07 -10.05
CA THR A 97 -13.25 -6.36 -9.62
C THR A 97 -14.47 -7.28 -9.62
N ASP A 98 -14.64 -8.08 -10.66
CA ASP A 98 -15.76 -9.02 -10.80
C ASP A 98 -15.72 -10.11 -9.72
N HIS A 99 -14.56 -10.69 -9.43
CA HIS A 99 -14.39 -11.65 -8.34
C HIS A 99 -14.70 -11.05 -6.98
N ALA A 100 -14.24 -9.81 -6.72
CA ALA A 100 -14.55 -9.12 -5.49
C ALA A 100 -16.03 -8.81 -5.33
N ILE A 101 -16.69 -8.36 -6.39
CA ILE A 101 -18.14 -8.11 -6.40
C ILE A 101 -18.92 -9.40 -6.13
N ASP A 102 -18.51 -10.52 -6.74
CA ASP A 102 -19.12 -11.83 -6.48
C ASP A 102 -18.93 -12.26 -5.03
N PHE A 103 -17.71 -12.13 -4.50
CA PHE A 103 -17.42 -12.42 -3.09
C PHE A 103 -18.32 -11.60 -2.15
N ILE A 104 -18.37 -10.28 -2.33
CA ILE A 104 -19.21 -9.38 -1.52
C ILE A 104 -20.68 -9.81 -1.57
N LYS A 105 -21.23 -10.11 -2.76
CA LYS A 105 -22.60 -10.57 -2.94
C LYS A 105 -22.85 -11.90 -2.22
N ARG A 106 -21.93 -12.86 -2.31
CA ARG A 106 -22.04 -14.16 -1.66
C ARG A 106 -22.05 -14.03 -0.13
N LYS A 107 -21.22 -13.11 0.43
CA LYS A 107 -21.13 -12.89 1.86
C LYS A 107 -22.33 -12.09 2.41
N ALA A 108 -22.75 -11.05 1.70
CA ALA A 108 -23.97 -10.31 2.03
C ALA A 108 -25.21 -11.21 2.12
N ASN A 109 -25.36 -12.15 1.19
CA ASN A 109 -26.48 -13.10 1.20
C ASN A 109 -26.49 -14.08 2.38
N LYS A 110 -25.36 -14.23 3.06
CA LYS A 110 -25.22 -15.11 4.24
C LYS A 110 -25.18 -14.33 5.57
N GLU A 111 -25.26 -13.01 5.50
CA GLU A 111 -25.06 -12.11 6.65
C GLU A 111 -23.71 -12.36 7.37
N GLU A 112 -22.69 -12.78 6.60
CA GLU A 112 -21.33 -13.00 7.09
C GLU A 112 -20.52 -11.69 7.00
N PRO A 113 -19.89 -11.20 8.07
CA PRO A 113 -18.95 -10.10 7.95
C PRO A 113 -17.79 -10.52 7.06
N PHE A 114 -17.26 -9.56 6.27
CA PHE A 114 -16.21 -9.88 5.30
C PHE A 114 -15.10 -8.85 5.28
N PHE A 115 -13.93 -9.32 4.85
CA PHE A 115 -12.77 -8.51 4.48
C PHE A 115 -12.41 -8.85 3.02
N ALA A 116 -12.54 -7.88 2.14
CA ALA A 116 -12.11 -7.99 0.75
C ALA A 116 -10.90 -7.07 0.53
N TYR A 117 -9.75 -7.66 0.16
CA TYR A 117 -8.53 -6.93 -0.18
C TYR A 117 -8.30 -7.00 -1.69
N LEU A 118 -8.25 -5.85 -2.34
CA LEU A 118 -8.15 -5.73 -3.80
C LEU A 118 -6.84 -5.02 -4.18
N PRO A 119 -5.70 -5.72 -4.17
CA PRO A 119 -4.44 -5.16 -4.67
C PRO A 119 -4.44 -5.17 -6.20
N TYR A 120 -4.99 -4.11 -6.80
CA TYR A 120 -4.99 -3.92 -8.24
C TYR A 120 -3.58 -3.99 -8.83
N THR A 121 -3.47 -4.46 -10.05
CA THR A 121 -2.19 -4.59 -10.74
C THR A 121 -1.76 -3.29 -11.44
N GLN A 122 -2.71 -2.44 -11.78
CA GLN A 122 -2.47 -1.07 -12.25
C GLN A 122 -2.33 -0.14 -11.02
N THR A 123 -1.48 0.86 -11.05
CA THR A 123 -0.78 1.53 -12.18
C THR A 123 0.68 1.06 -12.38
N HIS A 124 1.08 -0.07 -11.81
CA HIS A 124 2.43 -0.60 -11.96
C HIS A 124 2.75 -0.91 -13.44
N GLU A 125 4.02 -0.81 -13.83
CA GLU A 125 4.49 -1.18 -15.17
C GLU A 125 4.33 -2.70 -15.42
N PRO A 126 4.04 -3.10 -16.67
CA PRO A 126 3.67 -2.30 -17.82
C PRO A 126 2.25 -1.73 -17.69
N VAL A 127 2.07 -0.45 -18.05
CA VAL A 127 0.78 0.25 -17.97
C VAL A 127 -0.04 -0.04 -19.22
N ASP A 128 -0.92 -1.02 -19.11
CA ASP A 128 -1.78 -1.49 -20.21
C ASP A 128 -3.26 -1.32 -19.82
N PRO A 129 -3.95 -0.27 -20.27
CA PRO A 129 -5.37 -0.07 -19.99
C PRO A 129 -6.22 -1.16 -20.65
N HIS A 130 -7.34 -1.49 -20.01
CA HIS A 130 -8.37 -2.33 -20.62
C HIS A 130 -8.81 -1.71 -21.96
N PRO A 131 -9.11 -2.51 -23.00
CA PRO A 131 -9.51 -2.00 -24.33
C PRO A 131 -10.59 -0.92 -24.30
N ASP A 132 -11.57 -1.03 -23.40
CA ASP A 132 -12.66 -0.07 -23.25
C ASP A 132 -12.20 1.31 -22.74
N PHE A 133 -11.03 1.40 -22.13
CA PHE A 133 -10.47 2.63 -21.58
C PHE A 133 -9.32 3.20 -22.42
N TYR A 134 -8.79 2.43 -23.35
CA TYR A 134 -7.65 2.85 -24.17
C TYR A 134 -7.96 4.12 -24.95
N GLY A 135 -7.18 5.18 -24.71
CA GLY A 135 -7.31 6.49 -25.37
C GLY A 135 -8.48 7.35 -24.90
N THR A 136 -9.27 6.89 -23.91
CA THR A 136 -10.50 7.60 -23.50
C THR A 136 -10.23 8.96 -22.85
N THR A 137 -9.09 9.11 -22.14
CA THR A 137 -8.74 10.38 -21.50
C THR A 137 -8.03 11.36 -22.41
N GLY A 138 -7.43 10.87 -23.49
CA GLY A 138 -6.55 11.68 -24.36
C GLY A 138 -5.21 12.07 -23.71
N ASN A 139 -4.89 11.54 -22.52
CA ASN A 139 -3.70 11.90 -21.73
C ASN A 139 -2.72 10.72 -21.57
N GLY A 140 -2.87 9.68 -22.40
CA GLY A 140 -1.99 8.49 -22.41
C GLY A 140 -2.40 7.40 -21.44
N SER A 141 -1.75 6.24 -21.58
CA SER A 141 -2.15 4.99 -20.91
C SER A 141 -2.21 5.11 -19.37
N PHE A 142 -1.33 5.87 -18.75
CA PHE A 142 -1.36 6.07 -17.30
C PHE A 142 -2.65 6.76 -16.84
N ALA A 143 -3.08 7.81 -17.54
CA ALA A 143 -4.35 8.49 -17.26
C ALA A 143 -5.56 7.59 -17.54
N ASP A 144 -5.48 6.77 -18.60
CA ASP A 144 -6.54 5.82 -18.96
C ASP A 144 -6.73 4.76 -17.88
N VAL A 145 -5.64 4.20 -17.30
CA VAL A 145 -5.75 3.22 -16.21
C VAL A 145 -6.19 3.85 -14.89
N LEU A 146 -5.90 5.14 -14.64
CA LEU A 146 -6.47 5.85 -13.49
C LEU A 146 -7.99 6.00 -13.64
N ALA A 147 -8.46 6.38 -14.83
CA ALA A 147 -9.89 6.48 -15.13
C ALA A 147 -10.58 5.10 -15.02
N GLN A 148 -9.91 4.04 -15.50
CA GLN A 148 -10.36 2.65 -15.35
C GLN A 148 -10.52 2.28 -13.86
N THR A 149 -9.51 2.55 -13.05
CA THR A 149 -9.53 2.26 -11.62
C THR A 149 -10.64 3.01 -10.90
N ASP A 150 -10.85 4.28 -11.24
CA ASP A 150 -11.95 5.11 -10.69
C ASP A 150 -13.33 4.49 -10.99
N VAL A 151 -13.55 4.02 -12.21
CA VAL A 151 -14.80 3.34 -12.59
C VAL A 151 -14.96 2.04 -11.80
N TYR A 152 -13.94 1.21 -11.67
CA TYR A 152 -14.02 -0.06 -10.95
C TYR A 152 -14.26 0.14 -9.45
N VAL A 153 -13.63 1.13 -8.85
CA VAL A 153 -13.91 1.56 -7.46
C VAL A 153 -15.35 2.04 -7.32
N GLY A 154 -15.86 2.79 -8.29
CA GLY A 154 -17.26 3.21 -8.34
C GLY A 154 -18.23 2.02 -8.36
N GLU A 155 -17.96 0.97 -9.15
CA GLU A 155 -18.79 -0.23 -9.22
C GLU A 155 -18.81 -1.01 -7.89
N LEU A 156 -17.68 -1.07 -7.19
CA LEU A 156 -17.61 -1.67 -5.84
C LEU A 156 -18.46 -0.90 -4.84
N LEU A 157 -18.33 0.43 -4.80
CA LEU A 157 -19.12 1.30 -3.93
C LEU A 157 -20.62 1.17 -4.24
N ASP A 158 -20.99 1.19 -5.50
CA ASP A 158 -22.35 0.98 -5.97
C ASP A 158 -22.91 -0.38 -5.55
N THR A 159 -22.08 -1.42 -5.60
CA THR A 159 -22.47 -2.77 -5.19
C THR A 159 -22.78 -2.81 -3.68
N ILE A 160 -21.90 -2.25 -2.86
CA ILE A 160 -22.09 -2.14 -1.40
C ILE A 160 -23.38 -1.36 -1.09
N ASP A 161 -23.60 -0.23 -1.77
CA ASP A 161 -24.77 0.62 -1.56
C ASP A 161 -26.07 -0.10 -1.98
N LYS A 162 -26.08 -0.80 -3.12
CA LYS A 162 -27.23 -1.57 -3.61
C LYS A 162 -27.58 -2.78 -2.74
N LEU A 163 -26.59 -3.36 -2.08
CA LEU A 163 -26.80 -4.45 -1.12
C LEU A 163 -27.28 -3.97 0.27
N GLY A 164 -27.37 -2.67 0.49
CA GLY A 164 -27.77 -2.10 1.77
C GLY A 164 -26.68 -2.13 2.85
N LEU A 165 -25.41 -2.37 2.46
CA LEU A 165 -24.27 -2.54 3.38
C LEU A 165 -23.51 -1.24 3.65
N LYS A 166 -23.98 -0.12 3.12
CA LYS A 166 -23.31 1.17 3.13
C LYS A 166 -22.88 1.63 4.53
N GLU A 167 -23.76 1.52 5.51
CA GLU A 167 -23.53 1.98 6.89
C GLU A 167 -22.64 1.01 7.69
N ASP A 168 -22.55 -0.25 7.25
CA ASP A 168 -21.85 -1.33 7.92
C ASP A 168 -20.52 -1.71 7.24
N THR A 169 -20.11 -0.94 6.23
CA THR A 169 -18.87 -1.20 5.50
C THR A 169 -17.87 -0.04 5.63
N ILE A 170 -16.66 -0.38 6.09
CA ILE A 170 -15.49 0.51 5.99
C ILE A 170 -14.88 0.28 4.61
N PHE A 171 -14.89 1.30 3.77
CA PHE A 171 -14.23 1.29 2.47
C PHE A 171 -12.96 2.13 2.52
N ILE A 172 -11.82 1.54 2.18
CA ILE A 172 -10.52 2.20 2.19
C ILE A 172 -9.92 2.11 0.79
N PHE A 173 -9.43 3.24 0.28
CA PHE A 173 -8.64 3.32 -0.95
C PHE A 173 -7.29 3.94 -0.63
N THR A 174 -6.21 3.26 -1.01
CA THR A 174 -4.84 3.74 -0.82
C THR A 174 -3.91 3.16 -1.89
N SER A 175 -2.63 3.51 -1.85
CA SER A 175 -1.56 2.92 -2.66
C SER A 175 -0.41 2.50 -1.74
N ASP A 176 0.44 1.60 -2.20
CA ASP A 176 1.60 1.08 -1.48
C ASP A 176 2.75 2.10 -1.39
N ASN A 177 3.00 2.85 -2.46
CA ASN A 177 4.07 3.85 -2.56
C ASN A 177 3.70 4.96 -3.54
N GLY A 178 4.52 6.02 -3.57
CA GLY A 178 4.45 7.07 -4.57
C GLY A 178 4.84 6.56 -5.97
N ARG A 179 4.77 7.44 -6.97
CA ARG A 179 5.01 7.06 -8.37
C ARG A 179 6.37 6.40 -8.59
N GLU A 180 6.45 5.51 -9.56
CA GLU A 180 7.73 5.00 -10.07
C GLU A 180 8.58 6.11 -10.74
N GLY A 181 9.91 6.01 -10.60
CA GLY A 181 10.86 6.97 -11.16
C GLY A 181 11.19 6.77 -12.64
N VAL A 182 10.70 5.69 -13.27
CA VAL A 182 11.04 5.37 -14.66
C VAL A 182 10.32 6.29 -15.66
N PRO A 183 10.97 6.69 -16.78
CA PRO A 183 10.39 7.67 -17.70
C PRO A 183 9.08 7.27 -18.37
N ARG A 184 8.69 6.01 -18.31
CA ARG A 184 7.48 5.49 -18.95
C ARG A 184 6.24 5.54 -18.06
N SER A 185 6.40 5.57 -16.75
CA SER A 185 5.32 5.78 -15.80
C SER A 185 5.15 7.26 -15.54
N PHE A 186 4.34 7.90 -16.35
CA PHE A 186 4.07 9.34 -16.30
C PHE A 186 3.20 9.77 -15.10
N GLY A 187 3.31 9.07 -13.97
CA GLY A 187 2.66 9.47 -12.74
C GLY A 187 3.18 10.82 -12.26
N PHE A 188 2.37 11.53 -11.51
CA PHE A 188 2.70 12.83 -10.94
C PHE A 188 2.44 12.83 -9.43
N THR A 189 3.41 13.31 -8.66
CA THR A 189 3.35 13.34 -7.19
C THR A 189 2.86 14.69 -6.65
N GLY A 190 2.22 15.50 -7.50
CA GLY A 190 1.84 16.85 -7.12
C GLY A 190 3.07 17.73 -6.87
N PRO A 191 3.10 18.52 -5.79
CA PRO A 191 4.24 19.39 -5.50
C PRO A 191 5.42 18.66 -4.87
N TRP A 192 5.29 17.37 -4.50
CA TRP A 192 6.30 16.66 -3.71
C TRP A 192 7.44 16.12 -4.57
N ARG A 193 8.65 16.27 -4.06
CA ARG A 193 9.89 15.80 -4.69
C ARG A 193 10.01 14.27 -4.60
N GLY A 194 10.71 13.70 -5.57
CA GLY A 194 11.13 12.29 -5.57
C GLY A 194 10.11 11.33 -6.17
N SER A 195 10.47 10.07 -6.14
CA SER A 195 9.72 8.93 -6.65
C SER A 195 9.99 7.71 -5.77
N MET A 196 9.33 6.59 -6.04
CA MET A 196 9.58 5.31 -5.37
C MET A 196 11.08 5.05 -5.21
N PHE A 197 11.47 4.45 -4.10
CA PHE A 197 12.86 4.22 -3.66
C PHE A 197 13.65 5.48 -3.27
N SER A 198 13.00 6.62 -3.06
CA SER A 198 13.66 7.81 -2.52
C SER A 198 13.11 8.16 -1.14
N PRO A 199 13.88 8.89 -0.28
CA PRO A 199 13.42 9.28 1.04
C PRO A 199 12.51 10.51 1.03
N TYR A 200 12.15 11.01 -0.14
CA TYR A 200 11.39 12.25 -0.33
C TYR A 200 9.88 12.03 -0.27
N GLU A 201 9.13 13.10 0.00
CA GLU A 201 7.67 13.06 0.18
C GLU A 201 6.93 12.49 -1.04
N GLY A 202 7.45 12.65 -2.25
CA GLY A 202 6.87 12.07 -3.47
C GLY A 202 6.94 10.54 -3.56
N SER A 203 7.83 9.92 -2.78
CA SER A 203 7.89 8.46 -2.59
C SER A 203 6.96 8.00 -1.45
N LEU A 204 6.89 8.79 -0.37
CA LEU A 204 6.29 8.39 0.89
C LEU A 204 4.79 8.69 0.95
N ARG A 205 4.35 9.79 0.33
CA ARG A 205 2.94 10.17 0.33
C ARG A 205 2.15 9.41 -0.72
N VAL A 206 1.06 8.83 -0.27
CA VAL A 206 0.09 8.12 -1.09
C VAL A 206 -1.32 8.67 -0.84
N PRO A 207 -2.25 8.54 -1.80
CA PRO A 207 -3.65 8.82 -1.52
C PRO A 207 -4.15 7.90 -0.40
N PHE A 208 -4.92 8.46 0.53
CA PHE A 208 -5.65 7.70 1.53
C PHE A 208 -7.05 8.26 1.67
N LEU A 209 -8.05 7.46 1.31
CA LEU A 209 -9.45 7.79 1.42
C LEU A 209 -10.16 6.71 2.23
N ILE A 210 -10.97 7.12 3.19
CA ILE A 210 -11.78 6.21 4.00
C ILE A 210 -13.23 6.67 4.03
N ARG A 211 -14.15 5.71 3.87
CA ARG A 211 -15.58 5.95 3.94
C ARG A 211 -16.22 4.96 4.92
N TRP A 212 -16.89 5.50 5.93
CA TRP A 212 -17.77 4.75 6.83
C TRP A 212 -18.92 5.66 7.26
N PRO A 213 -20.03 5.69 6.51
CA PRO A 213 -21.13 6.60 6.76
C PRO A 213 -21.70 6.45 8.18
N GLY A 214 -22.03 7.56 8.81
CA GLY A 214 -22.53 7.57 10.18
C GLY A 214 -21.50 7.37 11.29
N LYS A 215 -20.26 7.02 10.93
CA LYS A 215 -19.15 6.79 11.88
C LYS A 215 -17.97 7.75 11.65
N ILE A 216 -17.55 7.91 10.41
CA ILE A 216 -16.45 8.81 10.02
C ILE A 216 -17.04 10.09 9.43
N PRO A 217 -16.57 11.28 9.87
CA PRO A 217 -17.05 12.56 9.33
C PRO A 217 -16.85 12.68 7.83
N THR A 218 -17.86 13.19 7.12
CA THR A 218 -17.79 13.41 5.68
C THR A 218 -17.04 14.69 5.34
N LYS A 219 -16.37 14.73 4.17
CA LYS A 219 -15.64 15.90 3.66
C LYS A 219 -14.51 16.39 4.59
N HIS A 220 -14.02 15.50 5.44
CA HIS A 220 -12.86 15.77 6.26
C HIS A 220 -11.58 15.59 5.44
N VAL A 221 -10.70 16.59 5.44
CA VAL A 221 -9.38 16.56 4.82
C VAL A 221 -8.37 16.92 5.89
N SER A 222 -7.34 16.10 6.04
CA SER A 222 -6.29 16.32 7.03
C SER A 222 -4.91 16.13 6.43
N ASN A 223 -3.91 16.85 6.97
CA ASN A 223 -2.48 16.65 6.70
C ASN A 223 -1.75 15.99 7.87
N GLU A 224 -2.49 15.51 8.86
CA GLU A 224 -1.93 14.75 9.97
C GLU A 224 -1.28 13.45 9.48
N LEU A 225 -0.30 12.95 10.22
CA LEU A 225 0.38 11.71 9.88
C LEU A 225 -0.56 10.51 10.05
N PHE A 226 -0.65 9.70 9.02
CA PHE A 226 -1.27 8.38 9.02
C PHE A 226 -0.38 7.42 8.24
N HIS A 227 0.02 6.32 8.85
CA HIS A 227 0.86 5.31 8.20
C HIS A 227 0.04 4.06 7.92
N GLN A 228 0.35 3.32 6.84
CA GLN A 228 -0.40 2.10 6.50
C GLN A 228 -0.34 1.04 7.60
N ILE A 229 0.76 0.96 8.36
CA ILE A 229 0.87 0.06 9.52
C ILE A 229 -0.15 0.39 10.63
N ASP A 230 -0.71 1.60 10.66
CA ASP A 230 -1.74 2.00 11.61
C ASP A 230 -3.08 1.32 11.34
N LEU A 231 -3.28 0.79 10.13
CA LEU A 231 -4.50 0.07 9.78
C LEU A 231 -4.72 -1.15 10.66
N PHE A 232 -3.66 -1.89 11.01
CA PHE A 232 -3.80 -3.10 11.82
C PHE A 232 -4.40 -2.80 13.21
N PRO A 233 -3.80 -1.97 14.08
CA PRO A 233 -4.38 -1.66 15.39
C PRO A 233 -5.68 -0.85 15.29
N THR A 234 -5.85 -0.02 14.27
CA THR A 234 -7.07 0.77 14.07
C THR A 234 -8.27 -0.11 13.73
N LEU A 235 -8.10 -1.06 12.81
CA LEU A 235 -9.17 -2.00 12.45
C LEU A 235 -9.46 -2.97 13.59
N ALA A 236 -8.43 -3.43 14.34
CA ALA A 236 -8.62 -4.19 15.56
C ALA A 236 -9.49 -3.42 16.56
N SER A 237 -9.21 -2.13 16.78
CA SER A 237 -10.01 -1.26 17.65
C SER A 237 -11.48 -1.13 17.18
N PHE A 238 -11.71 -0.99 15.87
CA PHE A 238 -13.06 -0.88 15.32
C PHE A 238 -13.92 -2.12 15.53
N ILE A 239 -13.31 -3.30 15.48
CA ILE A 239 -14.02 -4.58 15.66
C ILE A 239 -13.95 -5.12 17.09
N GLY A 240 -13.21 -4.47 17.98
CA GLY A 240 -12.99 -4.92 19.37
C GLY A 240 -12.10 -6.15 19.49
N ALA A 241 -11.19 -6.36 18.53
CA ALA A 241 -10.22 -7.45 18.56
C ALA A 241 -9.00 -7.10 19.41
N ASP A 242 -8.41 -8.12 20.03
CA ASP A 242 -7.14 -7.99 20.71
C ASP A 242 -5.98 -7.98 19.71
N ILE A 243 -4.99 -7.14 19.95
CA ILE A 243 -3.71 -7.16 19.22
C ILE A 243 -2.65 -7.92 20.03
N PRO A 244 -1.61 -8.50 19.38
CA PRO A 244 -0.51 -9.19 20.07
C PRO A 244 0.14 -8.30 21.13
N LYS A 245 0.49 -8.89 22.28
CA LYS A 245 1.18 -8.22 23.40
C LYS A 245 2.57 -8.80 23.66
N ASP A 246 2.95 -9.81 22.88
CA ASP A 246 4.21 -10.54 22.96
C ASP A 246 5.33 -9.92 22.11
N ARG A 247 5.04 -8.82 21.45
CA ARG A 247 5.95 -8.09 20.55
C ARG A 247 5.58 -6.62 20.49
N ILE A 248 6.53 -5.78 20.04
CA ILE A 248 6.27 -4.37 19.74
C ILE A 248 5.44 -4.29 18.44
N ILE A 249 4.40 -3.46 18.43
CA ILE A 249 3.60 -3.15 17.25
C ILE A 249 3.86 -1.69 16.90
N ASP A 250 4.48 -1.45 15.75
CA ASP A 250 4.81 -0.10 15.27
C ASP A 250 3.58 0.73 14.85
N GLY A 251 2.48 0.05 14.55
CA GLY A 251 1.21 0.69 14.23
C GLY A 251 0.57 1.36 15.43
N VAL A 252 -0.09 2.50 15.21
CA VAL A 252 -0.79 3.30 16.23
C VAL A 252 -2.29 3.29 15.93
N ASP A 253 -3.12 3.07 16.97
CA ASP A 253 -4.58 3.14 16.82
C ASP A 253 -5.04 4.56 16.51
N GLN A 254 -5.58 4.75 15.32
CA GLN A 254 -6.09 6.01 14.79
C GLN A 254 -7.61 6.13 14.85
N SER A 255 -8.28 5.22 15.55
CA SER A 255 -9.74 5.15 15.57
C SER A 255 -10.38 6.46 16.04
N ASN A 256 -9.86 7.09 17.08
CA ASN A 256 -10.37 8.37 17.58
C ASN A 256 -10.18 9.51 16.59
N PHE A 257 -9.05 9.56 15.89
CA PHE A 257 -8.77 10.55 14.86
C PHE A 257 -9.71 10.36 13.66
N LEU A 258 -9.82 9.16 13.12
CA LEU A 258 -10.68 8.86 11.97
C LEU A 258 -12.15 9.10 12.26
N MET A 259 -12.62 8.80 13.49
CA MET A 259 -14.00 9.06 13.91
C MET A 259 -14.28 10.54 14.26
N GLY A 260 -13.29 11.43 14.14
CA GLY A 260 -13.45 12.85 14.47
C GLY A 260 -13.56 13.15 15.97
N LYS A 261 -13.17 12.22 16.83
CA LYS A 261 -13.11 12.42 18.30
C LYS A 261 -11.83 13.13 18.73
N SER A 262 -10.82 13.14 17.88
CA SER A 262 -9.57 13.88 18.00
C SER A 262 -9.32 14.67 16.72
N GLU A 263 -8.86 15.92 16.84
CA GLU A 263 -8.42 16.73 15.71
C GLU A 263 -7.03 16.34 15.20
N LYS A 264 -6.25 15.67 16.06
CA LYS A 264 -4.88 15.25 15.77
C LYS A 264 -4.77 13.75 15.67
N SER A 265 -3.89 13.33 14.75
CA SER A 265 -3.43 11.94 14.67
C SER A 265 -2.76 11.54 16.00
N ALA A 266 -2.91 10.26 16.34
CA ALA A 266 -2.15 9.65 17.43
C ALA A 266 -0.69 9.34 17.02
N ARG A 267 -0.38 9.39 15.72
CA ARG A 267 0.99 9.22 15.21
C ARG A 267 1.70 10.56 15.11
N GLU A 268 2.77 10.72 15.86
CA GLU A 268 3.57 11.94 15.84
C GLU A 268 4.81 11.83 14.94
N SER A 269 5.27 10.59 14.68
CA SER A 269 6.53 10.37 13.98
C SER A 269 6.50 9.11 13.08
N LEU A 270 7.48 9.04 12.18
CA LEU A 270 7.81 7.84 11.40
C LEU A 270 9.30 7.82 11.07
N VAL A 271 9.81 6.63 10.80
CA VAL A 271 11.17 6.38 10.32
C VAL A 271 11.16 6.10 8.83
N ILE A 272 12.24 6.47 8.14
CA ILE A 272 12.34 6.38 6.68
C ILE A 272 13.47 5.43 6.34
N TYR A 273 13.12 4.28 5.75
CA TYR A 273 14.06 3.29 5.24
C TYR A 273 14.03 3.23 3.72
N ILE A 274 15.19 2.99 3.12
CA ILE A 274 15.32 2.58 1.73
C ILE A 274 16.13 1.29 1.71
N GLY A 275 15.51 0.21 1.29
CA GLY A 275 16.06 -1.13 1.53
C GLY A 275 16.21 -1.38 3.03
N ASN A 276 17.40 -1.80 3.46
CA ASN A 276 17.71 -2.07 4.87
C ASN A 276 18.44 -0.91 5.58
N GLU A 277 18.49 0.27 4.96
CA GLU A 277 19.22 1.41 5.49
C GLU A 277 18.28 2.50 5.98
N LEU A 278 18.52 3.00 7.19
CA LEU A 278 17.84 4.18 7.73
C LEU A 278 18.32 5.43 7.00
N PHE A 279 17.38 6.16 6.42
CA PHE A 279 17.64 7.43 5.71
C PHE A 279 17.28 8.66 6.53
N GLY A 280 16.36 8.53 7.44
CA GLY A 280 15.93 9.66 8.27
C GLY A 280 14.65 9.41 9.03
N VAL A 281 14.12 10.48 9.59
CA VAL A 281 12.90 10.46 10.39
C VAL A 281 12.02 11.65 10.07
N LYS A 282 10.75 11.51 10.39
CA LYS A 282 9.77 12.59 10.36
C LYS A 282 9.12 12.72 11.73
N TRP A 283 8.97 13.94 12.20
CA TRP A 283 8.23 14.29 13.40
C TRP A 283 7.29 15.44 13.10
N HIS A 284 5.98 15.19 13.16
CA HIS A 284 4.95 16.12 12.68
C HIS A 284 5.25 16.61 11.23
N ASN A 285 5.45 17.91 11.06
CA ASN A 285 5.80 18.54 9.79
C ASN A 285 7.32 18.71 9.55
N TRP A 286 8.13 18.25 10.46
CA TRP A 286 9.59 18.29 10.34
C TRP A 286 10.13 16.96 9.85
N LYS A 287 11.13 17.02 8.99
CA LYS A 287 11.80 15.85 8.44
C LYS A 287 13.30 16.04 8.48
N MET A 288 13.99 15.05 9.00
CA MET A 288 15.46 15.01 9.05
C MET A 288 15.95 13.84 8.20
N LEU A 289 16.86 14.10 7.27
CA LEU A 289 17.56 13.10 6.49
C LEU A 289 19.03 13.04 6.90
N ILE A 290 19.52 11.85 7.20
CA ILE A 290 20.93 11.55 7.47
C ILE A 290 21.65 11.02 6.25
N LYS A 291 20.89 10.61 5.24
CA LYS A 291 21.33 10.20 3.91
C LYS A 291 20.41 10.82 2.87
N GLU A 292 20.97 11.18 1.73
CA GLU A 292 20.18 11.62 0.57
C GLU A 292 20.37 10.67 -0.59
N MET A 293 19.39 10.67 -1.49
CA MET A 293 19.50 10.03 -2.80
C MET A 293 19.47 11.11 -3.88
N ASP A 294 20.12 10.83 -5.00
CA ASP A 294 19.87 11.60 -6.20
C ASP A 294 18.42 11.44 -6.67
N GLU A 295 17.97 12.35 -7.52
CA GLU A 295 16.59 12.35 -8.00
C GLU A 295 16.23 11.10 -8.80
N ASP A 296 17.21 10.45 -9.38
CA ASP A 296 17.08 9.22 -10.16
C ASP A 296 17.00 7.95 -9.29
N GLY A 297 17.27 8.09 -7.97
CA GLY A 297 17.13 6.99 -7.00
C GLY A 297 18.26 5.95 -7.03
N TYR A 298 19.40 6.25 -7.66
CA TYR A 298 20.50 5.28 -7.80
C TYR A 298 21.73 5.61 -6.95
N GLY A 299 21.93 6.86 -6.56
CA GLY A 299 23.09 7.30 -5.78
C GLY A 299 22.73 7.58 -4.33
N ILE A 300 23.48 7.01 -3.37
CA ILE A 300 23.37 7.33 -1.94
C ILE A 300 24.48 8.30 -1.56
N LYS A 301 24.09 9.43 -0.99
CA LYS A 301 24.99 10.44 -0.45
C LYS A 301 24.90 10.44 1.07
N ASN A 302 25.98 10.01 1.73
CA ASN A 302 26.12 10.16 3.17
C ASN A 302 26.36 11.64 3.52
N MET A 303 25.61 12.13 4.47
CA MET A 303 25.67 13.51 4.90
C MET A 303 26.64 13.66 6.09
N ALA A 304 27.49 14.70 6.08
CA ALA A 304 28.34 15.04 7.22
C ALA A 304 27.48 15.60 8.37
N TYR A 305 26.41 16.28 8.03
CA TYR A 305 25.35 16.77 8.95
C TYR A 305 24.02 16.45 8.35
N PRO A 306 23.01 16.09 9.17
CA PRO A 306 21.66 15.88 8.70
C PRO A 306 21.09 17.10 7.99
N THR A 307 20.22 16.85 7.02
CA THR A 307 19.43 17.89 6.36
C THR A 307 18.03 17.93 6.98
N VAL A 308 17.57 19.09 7.40
CA VAL A 308 16.26 19.27 8.04
C VAL A 308 15.33 20.11 7.18
N TYR A 309 14.10 19.63 6.99
CA TYR A 309 13.07 20.30 6.21
C TYR A 309 11.85 20.59 7.07
N ASN A 310 11.27 21.78 6.91
CA ASN A 310 9.93 22.11 7.40
C ASN A 310 8.93 21.97 6.25
N LEU A 311 8.21 20.87 6.22
CA LEU A 311 7.31 20.51 5.10
C LEU A 311 6.07 21.40 4.98
N LEU A 312 5.78 22.28 5.98
CA LEU A 312 4.72 23.29 5.85
C LEU A 312 5.13 24.44 4.95
N VAL A 313 6.40 24.82 4.99
CA VAL A 313 6.92 25.96 4.21
C VAL A 313 7.71 25.52 3.00
N ASP A 314 8.28 24.31 3.04
CA ASP A 314 9.03 23.70 1.96
C ASP A 314 8.52 22.26 1.66
N PRO A 315 7.30 22.13 1.12
CA PRO A 315 6.74 20.81 0.81
C PRO A 315 7.47 20.07 -0.32
N LYS A 316 8.35 20.78 -1.05
CA LYS A 316 9.18 20.23 -2.12
C LYS A 316 10.54 19.74 -1.66
N GLU A 317 10.92 20.00 -0.42
CA GLU A 317 12.22 19.61 0.11
C GLU A 317 13.41 20.15 -0.73
N GLU A 318 13.30 21.42 -1.17
CA GLU A 318 14.29 22.07 -2.03
C GLU A 318 15.24 22.97 -1.25
N VAL A 319 14.82 23.47 -0.08
CA VAL A 319 15.54 24.52 0.64
C VAL A 319 15.69 24.15 2.12
N PRO A 320 16.58 23.20 2.46
CA PRO A 320 16.68 22.65 3.81
C PRO A 320 17.09 23.66 4.88
N GLU A 321 17.77 24.72 4.51
CA GLU A 321 18.46 25.57 5.46
C GLU A 321 17.75 26.90 5.78
N LEU A 322 16.67 27.26 5.09
CA LEU A 322 16.07 28.60 5.22
C LEU A 322 15.57 28.91 6.63
N ASN A 323 15.30 27.88 7.45
CA ASN A 323 14.79 28.07 8.80
C ASN A 323 15.66 27.41 9.89
N TYR A 324 16.68 26.62 9.49
CA TYR A 324 17.43 25.79 10.43
C TYR A 324 18.17 26.60 11.52
N LEU A 325 18.75 27.74 11.17
CA LEU A 325 19.49 28.57 12.14
C LEU A 325 18.61 29.13 13.27
N ASN A 326 17.30 29.22 13.05
CA ASN A 326 16.35 29.72 14.05
C ASN A 326 15.55 28.59 14.72
N ASP A 327 15.57 27.40 14.14
CA ASP A 327 14.72 26.26 14.52
C ASP A 327 15.54 25.02 14.96
N THR A 328 16.79 25.19 15.37
CA THR A 328 17.66 24.08 15.84
C THR A 328 17.09 23.28 17.01
N TRP A 329 16.08 23.80 17.68
CA TRP A 329 15.34 23.08 18.73
C TRP A 329 14.65 21.82 18.19
N VAL A 330 14.34 21.74 16.90
CA VAL A 330 13.68 20.57 16.27
C VAL A 330 14.61 19.36 16.18
N ASP A 331 15.92 19.55 16.28
CA ASP A 331 16.88 18.46 16.29
C ASP A 331 16.59 17.50 17.43
N PHE A 332 16.24 18.03 18.60
CA PHE A 332 16.02 17.23 19.79
C PHE A 332 14.90 16.19 19.60
N PRO A 333 13.66 16.55 19.23
CA PRO A 333 12.61 15.56 18.99
C PRO A 333 12.90 14.64 17.77
N LEU A 334 13.62 15.13 16.75
CA LEU A 334 13.98 14.30 15.59
C LEU A 334 15.02 13.23 15.96
N TYR A 335 16.05 13.57 16.72
CA TYR A 335 17.01 12.59 17.24
C TYR A 335 16.34 11.62 18.22
N GLN A 336 15.41 12.08 19.04
CA GLN A 336 14.67 11.20 19.95
C GLN A 336 13.90 10.12 19.20
N VAL A 337 13.27 10.44 18.06
CA VAL A 337 12.61 9.45 17.20
C VAL A 337 13.59 8.38 16.71
N MET A 338 14.82 8.78 16.35
CA MET A 338 15.86 7.83 15.92
C MET A 338 16.32 6.94 17.07
N GLU A 339 16.59 7.52 18.23
CA GLU A 339 17.04 6.78 19.43
C GLU A 339 15.98 5.80 19.91
N ASP A 340 14.71 6.20 19.95
CA ASP A 340 13.59 5.32 20.31
C ASP A 340 13.44 4.15 19.34
N HIS A 341 13.65 4.42 18.05
CA HIS A 341 13.63 3.37 17.03
C HIS A 341 14.81 2.39 17.16
N GLU A 342 16.03 2.88 17.31
CA GLU A 342 17.21 2.06 17.54
C GLU A 342 17.04 1.19 18.79
N TRP A 343 16.55 1.79 19.87
CA TRP A 343 16.22 1.06 21.10
C TRP A 343 15.19 -0.04 20.86
N SER A 344 14.15 0.21 20.07
CA SER A 344 13.13 -0.80 19.77
C SER A 344 13.70 -2.01 19.02
N ILE A 345 14.59 -1.78 18.04
CA ILE A 345 15.26 -2.85 17.29
C ILE A 345 16.18 -3.68 18.20
N GLU A 346 16.91 -3.02 19.11
CA GLU A 346 17.80 -3.72 20.04
C GLU A 346 17.06 -4.58 21.05
N ASN A 347 15.87 -4.15 21.50
CA ASN A 347 15.11 -4.80 22.55
C ASN A 347 14.04 -5.78 22.06
N ASP A 348 13.60 -5.64 20.80
CA ASP A 348 12.71 -6.57 20.12
C ASP A 348 13.23 -6.82 18.68
N PRO A 349 14.38 -7.51 18.54
CA PRO A 349 14.94 -7.81 17.24
C PRO A 349 13.98 -8.69 16.44
N GLY A 350 13.77 -8.35 15.18
CA GLY A 350 12.95 -9.15 14.27
C GLY A 350 13.41 -10.61 14.20
N THR A 351 12.49 -11.50 13.86
CA THR A 351 12.84 -12.90 13.63
C THR A 351 13.86 -12.98 12.48
N PRO A 352 14.99 -13.62 12.66
CA PRO A 352 15.96 -13.83 11.58
C PRO A 352 15.28 -14.50 10.38
N ASP A 353 15.63 -14.08 9.19
CA ASP A 353 15.21 -14.77 7.96
C ASP A 353 15.63 -16.25 8.04
N PRO A 354 14.72 -17.17 7.68
CA PRO A 354 14.99 -18.62 7.75
C PRO A 354 16.05 -19.10 6.77
#